data_809f1860b8e5fbb807a38056abc9efc9
#
_entry.id   809f1860b8e5fbb807a38056abc9efc9
#
_cell.length_a   1.000
_cell.length_b   1.000
_cell.length_c   1.000
_cell.angle_alpha   90.00
_cell.angle_beta   90.00
_cell.angle_gamma   90.00
#
_symmetry.space_group_name_H-M   'P 1'
#
loop_
_entity.id
_entity.type
_entity.pdbx_description
1 polymer ?
#
loop_
_entity_poly.entity_id
_entity_poly.type
_entity_poly.pdbx_seq_one_letter_code
_entity_poly.pdbx_strand_id
1 'polypeptide(L)'
;NQVFKECTPVDLRTLDLQVETMFDEALKLFAQKTTNVLDFGCGTGDISFQYLQYQPTHKVLGIDASKTGIEFATETARLSDYKTATFLEGTDHTVKQLEENSFDGVILSNVLDVMPKDVSKEVVEDLERVLKPGGYWFIKMNPYYSKEELESFGYENMGNNIYEENHIMRLRQATTNYWKERFARFGKEIIYLEFEYPWQEGMNRLFVYQS
;
A
#
# COMPACT_ATOMS: atom_id res chain seq x y z
N ASN A 1 -0.23 -15.91 -2.80
CA ASN A 1 -0.54 -17.00 -1.85
C ASN A 1 0.69 -17.82 -1.41
N GLN A 2 1.77 -17.91 -2.17
CA GLN A 2 2.99 -18.58 -1.71
C GLN A 2 3.84 -17.69 -0.78
N VAL A 3 3.84 -16.39 -0.96
CA VAL A 3 4.66 -15.42 -0.23
C VAL A 3 4.38 -15.41 1.28
N PHE A 4 3.13 -15.65 1.70
CA PHE A 4 2.71 -15.56 3.10
C PHE A 4 2.59 -16.91 3.84
N LYS A 5 2.94 -18.04 3.19
CA LYS A 5 2.74 -19.38 3.77
C LYS A 5 3.63 -19.71 4.98
N GLU A 6 4.75 -19.03 5.13
CA GLU A 6 5.71 -19.27 6.20
C GLU A 6 5.60 -18.26 7.35
N CYS A 7 4.72 -17.26 7.22
CA CYS A 7 4.50 -16.26 8.25
C CYS A 7 3.56 -16.79 9.34
N THR A 8 3.89 -16.53 10.59
CA THR A 8 3.04 -16.88 11.75
C THR A 8 2.48 -15.60 12.35
N PRO A 9 1.16 -15.47 12.53
CA PRO A 9 0.57 -14.33 13.21
C PRO A 9 1.13 -14.15 14.62
N VAL A 10 1.40 -12.92 15.02
CA VAL A 10 2.01 -12.58 16.31
C VAL A 10 1.23 -11.47 17.01
N ASP A 11 1.40 -11.40 18.33
CA ASP A 11 0.91 -10.27 19.13
C ASP A 11 1.87 -9.07 18.97
N LEU A 12 1.37 -7.96 18.42
CA LEU A 12 2.16 -6.77 18.11
C LEU A 12 2.23 -5.75 19.24
N ARG A 13 1.50 -5.94 20.35
CA ARG A 13 1.36 -4.94 21.42
C ARG A 13 2.68 -4.54 22.08
N THR A 14 3.67 -5.40 22.05
CA THR A 14 4.99 -5.17 22.65
C THR A 14 6.10 -4.99 21.61
N LEU A 15 5.77 -5.04 20.33
CA LEU A 15 6.73 -4.90 19.23
C LEU A 15 6.76 -3.45 18.75
N ASP A 16 7.96 -2.97 18.45
CA ASP A 16 8.15 -1.74 17.68
C ASP A 16 8.05 -2.08 16.19
N LEU A 17 7.09 -1.47 15.50
CA LEU A 17 6.84 -1.70 14.08
C LEU A 17 7.56 -0.68 13.19
N GLN A 18 8.38 0.19 13.76
CA GLN A 18 9.18 1.14 13.00
C GLN A 18 10.21 0.39 12.13
N VAL A 19 10.37 0.84 10.91
CA VAL A 19 11.20 0.14 9.91
C VAL A 19 12.26 1.04 9.29
N GLU A 20 11.91 2.31 9.03
CA GLU A 20 12.80 3.31 8.45
C GLU A 20 12.31 4.72 8.84
N THR A 21 13.22 5.57 9.32
CA THR A 21 12.88 6.84 9.96
C THR A 21 12.02 7.76 9.10
N MET A 22 12.36 7.95 7.82
CA MET A 22 11.65 8.89 6.94
C MET A 22 10.25 8.37 6.59
N PHE A 23 10.14 7.06 6.33
CA PHE A 23 8.87 6.39 6.09
C PHE A 23 7.98 6.46 7.34
N ASP A 24 8.55 6.16 8.50
CA ASP A 24 7.84 6.12 9.79
C ASP A 24 7.29 7.50 10.18
N GLU A 25 8.09 8.56 9.99
CA GLU A 25 7.63 9.94 10.24
C GLU A 25 6.53 10.38 9.27
N ALA A 26 6.64 10.00 8.00
CA ALA A 26 5.59 10.29 7.01
C ALA A 26 4.28 9.55 7.34
N LEU A 27 4.34 8.27 7.75
CA LEU A 27 3.18 7.50 8.15
C LEU A 27 2.55 8.05 9.44
N LYS A 28 3.37 8.47 10.40
CA LYS A 28 2.91 9.13 11.62
C LYS A 28 2.20 10.45 11.34
N LEU A 29 2.73 11.25 10.40
CA LEU A 29 2.09 12.49 9.98
C LEU A 29 0.75 12.20 9.26
N PHE A 30 0.70 11.22 8.39
CA PHE A 30 -0.53 10.76 7.75
C PHE A 30 -1.56 10.30 8.81
N ALA A 31 -1.12 9.52 9.80
CA ALA A 31 -1.98 9.07 10.90
C ALA A 31 -2.53 10.22 11.75
N GLN A 32 -1.82 11.34 11.88
CA GLN A 32 -2.32 12.54 12.58
C GLN A 32 -3.39 13.30 11.79
N LYS A 33 -3.51 13.06 10.48
CA LYS A 33 -4.43 13.74 9.57
C LYS A 33 -5.66 12.93 9.19
N THR A 34 -5.68 11.66 9.55
CA THR A 34 -6.72 10.70 9.17
C THR A 34 -7.25 9.98 10.38
N THR A 35 -8.45 9.41 10.30
CA THR A 35 -9.10 8.65 11.38
C THR A 35 -9.77 7.37 10.89
N ASN A 36 -10.13 7.30 9.62
CA ASN A 36 -10.78 6.14 8.99
C ASN A 36 -10.13 5.88 7.63
N VAL A 37 -9.27 4.87 7.58
CA VAL A 37 -8.37 4.62 6.45
C VAL A 37 -8.74 3.34 5.73
N LEU A 38 -8.68 3.38 4.39
CA LEU A 38 -8.70 2.22 3.52
C LEU A 38 -7.27 1.88 3.11
N ASP A 39 -6.80 0.68 3.43
CA ASP A 39 -5.53 0.11 2.98
C ASP A 39 -5.82 -0.90 1.86
N PHE A 40 -5.70 -0.48 0.61
CA PHE A 40 -5.98 -1.32 -0.55
C PHE A 40 -4.70 -2.01 -1.04
N GLY A 41 -4.74 -3.34 -1.12
CA GLY A 41 -3.56 -4.19 -1.32
C GLY A 41 -2.76 -4.35 -0.02
N CYS A 42 -3.46 -4.50 1.11
CA CYS A 42 -2.85 -4.48 2.45
C CYS A 42 -1.96 -5.70 2.77
N GLY A 43 -2.03 -6.77 1.97
CA GLY A 43 -1.28 -8.01 2.24
C GLY A 43 -1.52 -8.57 3.64
N THR A 44 -0.48 -8.64 4.45
CA THR A 44 -0.50 -9.06 5.87
C THR A 44 -0.88 -7.95 6.85
N GLY A 45 -1.14 -6.75 6.36
CA GLY A 45 -1.57 -5.61 7.16
C GLY A 45 -0.44 -4.83 7.85
N ASP A 46 0.80 -4.98 7.42
CA ASP A 46 1.97 -4.40 8.10
C ASP A 46 1.85 -2.87 8.28
N ILE A 47 1.50 -2.14 7.22
CA ILE A 47 1.32 -0.69 7.28
C ILE A 47 0.06 -0.32 8.09
N SER A 48 -1.02 -1.10 7.94
CA SER A 48 -2.23 -0.94 8.74
C SER A 48 -1.94 -1.03 10.24
N PHE A 49 -1.14 -2.01 10.66
CA PHE A 49 -0.78 -2.18 12.07
C PHE A 49 0.16 -1.08 12.56
N GLN A 50 1.14 -0.69 11.76
CA GLN A 50 2.03 0.42 12.10
C GLN A 50 1.25 1.74 12.23
N TYR A 51 0.29 2.00 11.34
CA TYR A 51 -0.63 3.13 11.43
C TYR A 51 -1.42 3.12 12.75
N LEU A 52 -1.99 1.96 13.11
CA LEU A 52 -2.74 1.79 14.36
C LEU A 52 -1.85 1.85 15.61
N GLN A 53 -0.57 1.54 15.51
CA GLN A 53 0.38 1.72 16.61
C GLN A 53 0.55 3.21 16.95
N TYR A 54 0.53 4.09 15.94
CA TYR A 54 0.54 5.55 16.17
C TYR A 54 -0.80 6.08 16.69
N GLN A 55 -1.92 5.50 16.24
CA GLN A 55 -3.27 5.97 16.54
C GLN A 55 -4.22 4.79 16.83
N PRO A 56 -4.17 4.19 18.03
CA PRO A 56 -4.87 2.93 18.32
C PRO A 56 -6.41 3.00 18.26
N THR A 57 -6.97 4.20 18.29
CA THR A 57 -8.43 4.42 18.22
C THR A 57 -8.96 4.64 16.81
N HIS A 58 -8.06 4.80 15.84
CA HIS A 58 -8.43 5.00 14.44
C HIS A 58 -8.92 3.68 13.84
N LYS A 59 -9.61 3.79 12.70
CA LYS A 59 -10.17 2.64 11.98
C LYS A 59 -9.36 2.36 10.72
N VAL A 60 -9.15 1.09 10.46
CA VAL A 60 -8.57 0.62 9.20
C VAL A 60 -9.45 -0.46 8.61
N LEU A 61 -9.76 -0.32 7.32
CA LEU A 61 -10.26 -1.38 6.47
C LEU A 61 -9.14 -1.79 5.52
N GLY A 62 -8.58 -2.98 5.70
CA GLY A 62 -7.63 -3.57 4.77
C GLY A 62 -8.35 -4.45 3.75
N ILE A 63 -8.03 -4.31 2.47
CA ILE A 63 -8.54 -5.17 1.38
C ILE A 63 -7.35 -5.73 0.61
N ASP A 64 -7.32 -7.06 0.42
CA ASP A 64 -6.33 -7.73 -0.41
C ASP A 64 -6.93 -8.96 -1.09
N ALA A 65 -6.46 -9.28 -2.29
CA ALA A 65 -6.88 -10.47 -3.03
C ALA A 65 -6.28 -11.76 -2.47
N SER A 66 -5.28 -11.67 -1.61
CA SER A 66 -4.64 -12.82 -0.97
C SER A 66 -5.40 -13.29 0.26
N LYS A 67 -6.17 -14.35 0.12
CA LYS A 67 -6.83 -15.00 1.26
C LYS A 67 -5.88 -15.28 2.42
N THR A 68 -4.70 -15.82 2.13
CA THR A 68 -3.69 -16.13 3.17
C THR A 68 -3.19 -14.87 3.87
N GLY A 69 -2.98 -13.76 3.13
CA GLY A 69 -2.62 -12.47 3.71
C GLY A 69 -3.69 -11.94 4.65
N ILE A 70 -4.95 -12.01 4.23
CA ILE A 70 -6.11 -11.56 5.02
C ILE A 70 -6.33 -12.44 6.27
N GLU A 71 -6.20 -13.74 6.16
CA GLU A 71 -6.27 -14.66 7.32
C GLU A 71 -5.17 -14.32 8.34
N PHE A 72 -3.94 -14.08 7.86
CA PHE A 72 -2.82 -13.64 8.71
C PHE A 72 -3.11 -12.30 9.38
N ALA A 73 -3.52 -11.27 8.63
CA ALA A 73 -3.82 -9.95 9.15
C ALA A 73 -4.96 -9.98 10.18
N THR A 74 -6.01 -10.76 9.91
CA THR A 74 -7.15 -10.91 10.82
C THR A 74 -6.74 -11.56 12.14
N GLU A 75 -5.93 -12.62 12.09
CA GLU A 75 -5.46 -13.30 13.30
C GLU A 75 -4.47 -12.44 14.08
N THR A 76 -3.56 -11.72 13.40
CA THR A 76 -2.65 -10.76 14.02
C THR A 76 -3.42 -9.63 14.73
N ALA A 77 -4.46 -9.09 14.11
CA ALA A 77 -5.33 -8.08 14.72
C ALA A 77 -6.01 -8.62 15.99
N ARG A 78 -6.52 -9.86 15.94
CA ARG A 78 -7.14 -10.54 17.08
C ARG A 78 -6.16 -10.73 18.24
N LEU A 79 -4.95 -11.22 17.97
CA LEU A 79 -3.90 -11.43 18.96
C LEU A 79 -3.44 -10.12 19.61
N SER A 80 -3.41 -9.05 18.82
CA SER A 80 -2.93 -7.72 19.24
C SER A 80 -4.04 -6.83 19.82
N ASP A 81 -5.28 -7.32 19.93
CA ASP A 81 -6.46 -6.58 20.40
C ASP A 81 -6.79 -5.31 19.58
N TYR A 82 -6.44 -5.29 18.29
CA TYR A 82 -6.80 -4.20 17.37
C TYR A 82 -8.24 -4.34 16.88
N LYS A 83 -9.21 -3.94 17.72
CA LYS A 83 -10.66 -4.06 17.45
C LYS A 83 -11.16 -3.14 16.33
N THR A 84 -10.36 -2.15 15.97
CA THR A 84 -10.68 -1.14 14.93
C THR A 84 -10.11 -1.50 13.56
N ALA A 85 -9.36 -2.59 13.47
CA ALA A 85 -8.87 -3.15 12.21
C ALA A 85 -9.85 -4.21 11.67
N THR A 86 -10.20 -4.08 10.41
CA THR A 86 -10.99 -5.07 9.67
C THR A 86 -10.26 -5.40 8.38
N PHE A 87 -10.12 -6.69 8.08
CA PHE A 87 -9.46 -7.16 6.87
C PHE A 87 -10.41 -8.02 6.04
N LEU A 88 -10.51 -7.74 4.74
CA LEU A 88 -11.43 -8.41 3.81
C LEU A 88 -10.66 -8.94 2.60
N GLU A 89 -10.89 -10.22 2.27
CA GLU A 89 -10.50 -10.75 0.95
C GLU A 89 -11.33 -10.06 -0.13
N GLY A 90 -10.67 -9.39 -1.07
CA GLY A 90 -11.37 -8.64 -2.09
C GLY A 90 -10.43 -8.01 -3.13
N THR A 91 -11.07 -7.40 -4.12
CA THR A 91 -10.44 -6.74 -5.25
C THR A 91 -11.05 -5.34 -5.45
N ASP A 92 -10.81 -4.71 -6.60
CA ASP A 92 -11.49 -3.49 -7.05
C ASP A 92 -13.02 -3.60 -6.97
N HIS A 93 -13.58 -4.79 -7.26
CA HIS A 93 -15.03 -5.02 -7.12
C HIS A 93 -15.54 -4.82 -5.69
N THR A 94 -14.71 -5.10 -4.68
CA THR A 94 -15.05 -4.84 -3.27
C THR A 94 -15.07 -3.34 -3.00
N VAL A 95 -14.12 -2.58 -3.54
CA VAL A 95 -14.08 -1.11 -3.41
C VAL A 95 -15.31 -0.46 -4.05
N LYS A 96 -15.78 -0.97 -5.20
CA LYS A 96 -17.00 -0.47 -5.86
C LYS A 96 -18.26 -0.54 -4.99
N GLN A 97 -18.29 -1.44 -4.01
CA GLN A 97 -19.43 -1.60 -3.08
C GLN A 97 -19.35 -0.69 -1.84
N LEU A 98 -18.22 -0.04 -1.59
CA LEU A 98 -18.04 0.87 -0.48
C LEU A 98 -18.78 2.20 -0.74
N GLU A 99 -19.24 2.82 0.35
CA GLU A 99 -19.93 4.11 0.28
C GLU A 99 -18.99 5.24 -0.16
N GLU A 100 -19.53 6.19 -0.92
CA GLU A 100 -18.81 7.40 -1.30
C GLU A 100 -18.40 8.22 -0.08
N ASN A 101 -17.23 8.87 -0.15
CA ASN A 101 -16.75 9.76 0.91
C ASN A 101 -16.75 9.12 2.30
N SER A 102 -16.45 7.82 2.39
CA SER A 102 -16.47 7.09 3.66
C SER A 102 -15.12 7.09 4.38
N PHE A 103 -14.00 7.28 3.66
CA PHE A 103 -12.66 7.30 4.23
C PHE A 103 -12.04 8.70 4.16
N ASP A 104 -11.21 9.04 5.14
CA ASP A 104 -10.41 10.26 5.15
C ASP A 104 -8.94 10.01 4.80
N GLY A 105 -8.55 8.74 4.63
CA GLY A 105 -7.24 8.33 4.14
C GLY A 105 -7.29 7.06 3.29
N VAL A 106 -6.42 6.99 2.28
CA VAL A 106 -6.19 5.81 1.45
C VAL A 106 -4.70 5.48 1.46
N ILE A 107 -4.37 4.23 1.75
CA ILE A 107 -3.02 3.67 1.66
C ILE A 107 -2.93 2.78 0.43
N LEU A 108 -1.86 2.95 -0.34
CA LEU A 108 -1.47 2.13 -1.48
C LEU A 108 0.03 1.82 -1.37
N SER A 109 0.38 0.59 -1.01
CA SER A 109 1.78 0.20 -0.89
C SER A 109 2.12 -0.90 -1.88
N ASN A 110 2.95 -0.58 -2.88
CA ASN A 110 3.34 -1.50 -3.95
C ASN A 110 2.13 -2.11 -4.69
N VAL A 111 1.12 -1.31 -4.98
CA VAL A 111 -0.13 -1.76 -5.62
C VAL A 111 -0.20 -1.30 -7.07
N LEU A 112 0.00 -0.01 -7.33
CA LEU A 112 -0.25 0.58 -8.65
C LEU A 112 0.79 0.17 -9.69
N ASP A 113 1.98 -0.21 -9.26
CA ASP A 113 3.08 -0.65 -10.12
C ASP A 113 3.16 -2.18 -10.30
N VAL A 114 2.30 -2.95 -9.63
CA VAL A 114 2.23 -4.40 -9.77
C VAL A 114 0.95 -4.88 -10.46
N MET A 115 0.20 -3.96 -11.09
CA MET A 115 -1.00 -4.27 -11.84
C MET A 115 -0.99 -3.62 -13.24
N PRO A 116 -1.76 -4.15 -14.21
CA PRO A 116 -1.91 -3.55 -15.53
C PRO A 116 -2.39 -2.10 -15.46
N LYS A 117 -1.95 -1.28 -16.42
CA LYS A 117 -2.21 0.16 -16.43
C LYS A 117 -3.71 0.50 -16.38
N ASP A 118 -4.53 -0.23 -17.13
CA ASP A 118 -5.96 0.03 -17.22
C ASP A 118 -6.66 -0.35 -15.90
N VAL A 119 -6.29 -1.49 -15.31
CA VAL A 119 -6.77 -1.90 -13.98
C VAL A 119 -6.38 -0.87 -12.91
N SER A 120 -5.12 -0.40 -12.92
CA SER A 120 -4.67 0.61 -11.96
C SER A 120 -5.42 1.93 -12.10
N LYS A 121 -5.89 2.28 -13.32
CA LYS A 121 -6.71 3.47 -13.55
C LYS A 121 -8.10 3.33 -12.93
N GLU A 122 -8.77 2.20 -13.19
CA GLU A 122 -10.11 1.93 -12.63
C GLU A 122 -10.07 1.88 -11.09
N VAL A 123 -9.08 1.19 -10.53
CA VAL A 123 -8.87 1.14 -9.06
C VAL A 123 -8.74 2.56 -8.46
N VAL A 124 -7.94 3.42 -9.09
CA VAL A 124 -7.75 4.79 -8.62
C VAL A 124 -9.07 5.58 -8.67
N GLU A 125 -9.88 5.44 -9.74
CA GLU A 125 -11.17 6.10 -9.85
C GLU A 125 -12.15 5.65 -8.75
N ASP A 126 -12.17 4.37 -8.43
CA ASP A 126 -12.98 3.83 -7.33
C ASP A 126 -12.50 4.33 -5.95
N LEU A 127 -11.18 4.42 -5.76
CA LEU A 127 -10.59 4.93 -4.53
C LEU A 127 -10.82 6.44 -4.35
N GLU A 128 -10.76 7.23 -5.43
CA GLU A 128 -11.14 8.65 -5.41
C GLU A 128 -12.59 8.85 -4.96
N ARG A 129 -13.51 7.98 -5.40
CA ARG A 129 -14.93 8.04 -5.02
C ARG A 129 -15.15 7.80 -3.52
N VAL A 130 -14.43 6.87 -2.92
CA VAL A 130 -14.60 6.52 -1.50
C VAL A 130 -13.82 7.45 -0.56
N LEU A 131 -12.82 8.19 -1.07
CA LEU A 131 -12.08 9.19 -0.30
C LEU A 131 -12.89 10.47 -0.17
N LYS A 132 -12.96 11.01 1.05
CA LYS A 132 -13.59 12.31 1.33
C LYS A 132 -12.84 13.46 0.65
N PRO A 133 -13.55 14.52 0.24
CA PRO A 133 -12.89 15.78 -0.11
C PRO A 133 -11.98 16.26 1.03
N GLY A 134 -10.76 16.66 0.71
CA GLY A 134 -9.73 17.02 1.68
C GLY A 134 -9.02 15.83 2.34
N GLY A 135 -9.35 14.60 1.94
CA GLY A 135 -8.71 13.38 2.43
C GLY A 135 -7.28 13.21 1.94
N TYR A 136 -6.60 12.21 2.46
CA TYR A 136 -5.18 12.00 2.22
C TYR A 136 -4.89 10.68 1.51
N TRP A 137 -3.93 10.74 0.60
CA TRP A 137 -3.32 9.59 -0.06
C TRP A 137 -1.94 9.32 0.53
N PHE A 138 -1.65 8.07 0.85
CA PHE A 138 -0.33 7.58 1.24
C PHE A 138 0.07 6.50 0.25
N ILE A 139 0.99 6.81 -0.67
CA ILE A 139 1.31 5.97 -1.82
C ILE A 139 2.78 5.62 -1.78
N LYS A 140 3.09 4.36 -1.54
CA LYS A 140 4.44 3.83 -1.60
C LYS A 140 4.59 2.99 -2.86
N MET A 141 5.65 3.26 -3.61
CA MET A 141 6.00 2.57 -4.85
C MET A 141 7.31 1.82 -4.71
N ASN A 142 7.46 0.72 -5.43
CA ASN A 142 8.72 0.01 -5.52
C ASN A 142 9.85 0.92 -6.05
N PRO A 143 11.13 0.60 -5.78
CA PRO A 143 12.27 1.28 -6.37
C PRO A 143 12.18 1.32 -7.91
N TYR A 144 12.85 2.29 -8.51
CA TYR A 144 13.10 2.27 -9.95
C TYR A 144 14.38 1.50 -10.21
N TYR A 145 14.25 0.34 -10.84
CA TYR A 145 15.39 -0.50 -11.20
C TYR A 145 15.76 -0.30 -12.67
N SER A 146 17.04 -0.42 -12.99
CA SER A 146 17.50 -0.54 -14.37
C SER A 146 17.02 -1.86 -15.01
N LYS A 147 17.06 -1.93 -16.32
CA LYS A 147 16.72 -3.18 -17.03
C LYS A 147 17.62 -4.32 -16.61
N GLU A 148 18.92 -4.03 -16.46
CA GLU A 148 19.95 -4.99 -16.07
C GLU A 148 19.70 -5.55 -14.67
N GLU A 149 19.28 -4.71 -13.72
CA GLU A 149 18.90 -5.15 -12.36
C GLU A 149 17.67 -6.06 -12.40
N LEU A 150 16.62 -5.69 -13.14
CA LEU A 150 15.41 -6.51 -13.23
C LEU A 150 15.67 -7.86 -13.89
N GLU A 151 16.52 -7.90 -14.94
CA GLU A 151 16.95 -9.16 -15.56
C GLU A 151 17.79 -10.00 -14.58
N SER A 152 18.63 -9.38 -13.73
CA SER A 152 19.41 -10.10 -12.70
C SER A 152 18.52 -10.70 -11.60
N PHE A 153 17.35 -10.11 -11.34
CA PHE A 153 16.33 -10.66 -10.42
C PHE A 153 15.55 -11.83 -11.04
N GLY A 154 15.82 -12.16 -12.32
CA GLY A 154 15.13 -13.22 -13.04
C GLY A 154 13.79 -12.80 -13.65
N TYR A 155 13.52 -11.50 -13.75
CA TYR A 155 12.31 -10.98 -14.36
C TYR A 155 12.43 -10.93 -15.88
N GLU A 156 11.41 -11.41 -16.57
CA GLU A 156 11.29 -11.37 -18.03
C GLU A 156 10.64 -10.06 -18.49
N ASN A 157 11.29 -9.38 -19.45
CA ASN A 157 10.76 -8.14 -20.01
C ASN A 157 9.69 -8.45 -21.08
N MET A 158 8.43 -8.14 -20.80
CA MET A 158 7.30 -8.35 -21.69
C MET A 158 7.05 -7.17 -22.65
N GLY A 159 7.92 -6.16 -22.64
CA GLY A 159 7.72 -4.90 -23.37
C GLY A 159 6.87 -3.90 -22.58
N ASN A 160 6.82 -2.63 -23.04
CA ASN A 160 6.07 -1.54 -22.39
C ASN A 160 6.40 -1.35 -20.91
N ASN A 161 7.66 -1.64 -20.50
CA ASN A 161 8.13 -1.60 -19.12
C ASN A 161 7.37 -2.54 -18.15
N ILE A 162 6.82 -3.62 -18.66
CA ILE A 162 6.19 -4.68 -17.86
C ILE A 162 7.19 -5.82 -17.70
N TYR A 163 7.31 -6.29 -16.47
CA TYR A 163 8.22 -7.36 -16.07
C TYR A 163 7.43 -8.45 -15.34
N GLU A 164 7.68 -9.69 -15.74
CA GLU A 164 7.01 -10.88 -15.21
C GLU A 164 8.01 -11.87 -14.64
N GLU A 165 7.55 -12.73 -13.76
CA GLU A 165 8.21 -13.92 -13.28
C GLU A 165 7.20 -15.05 -13.21
N ASN A 166 7.48 -16.18 -13.84
CA ASN A 166 6.57 -17.34 -13.91
C ASN A 166 5.18 -16.97 -14.44
N HIS A 167 5.10 -16.14 -15.47
CA HIS A 167 3.85 -15.61 -16.05
C HIS A 167 2.99 -14.78 -15.09
N ILE A 168 3.57 -14.28 -14.02
CA ILE A 168 2.91 -13.36 -13.08
C ILE A 168 3.57 -11.99 -13.24
N MET A 169 2.77 -10.96 -13.51
CA MET A 169 3.25 -9.58 -13.52
C MET A 169 3.80 -9.22 -12.14
N ARG A 170 5.08 -8.83 -12.12
CA ARG A 170 5.78 -8.43 -10.90
C ARG A 170 5.92 -6.93 -10.77
N LEU A 171 6.14 -6.26 -11.88
CA LEU A 171 6.38 -4.82 -11.88
C LEU A 171 6.06 -4.18 -13.22
N ARG A 172 5.46 -3.01 -13.18
CA ARG A 172 5.40 -2.06 -14.26
C ARG A 172 6.33 -0.90 -13.93
N GLN A 173 7.49 -0.90 -14.55
CA GLN A 173 8.54 0.07 -14.29
C GLN A 173 8.17 1.44 -14.87
N ALA A 174 8.20 2.46 -14.03
CA ALA A 174 7.95 3.84 -14.45
C ALA A 174 8.76 4.82 -13.60
N THR A 175 9.18 5.91 -14.23
CA THR A 175 9.98 6.95 -13.55
C THR A 175 9.17 7.68 -12.49
N THR A 176 9.88 8.31 -11.55
CA THR A 176 9.26 9.19 -10.53
C THR A 176 8.42 10.30 -11.17
N ASN A 177 8.91 10.92 -12.25
CA ASN A 177 8.15 11.97 -12.95
C ASN A 177 6.84 11.45 -13.54
N TYR A 178 6.85 10.26 -14.15
CA TYR A 178 5.62 9.62 -14.63
C TYR A 178 4.58 9.46 -13.51
N TRP A 179 5.02 9.00 -12.33
CA TRP A 179 4.11 8.84 -11.19
C TRP A 179 3.63 10.18 -10.64
N LYS A 180 4.51 11.19 -10.52
CA LYS A 180 4.12 12.55 -10.09
C LYS A 180 3.07 13.17 -11.03
N GLU A 181 3.25 13.05 -12.35
CA GLU A 181 2.26 13.51 -13.32
C GLU A 181 0.90 12.82 -13.15
N ARG A 182 0.90 11.52 -12.89
CA ARG A 182 -0.34 10.77 -12.64
C ARG A 182 -1.00 11.12 -11.32
N PHE A 183 -0.21 11.35 -10.27
CA PHE A 183 -0.71 11.67 -8.94
C PHE A 183 -1.08 13.15 -8.76
N ALA A 184 -0.68 14.03 -9.67
CA ALA A 184 -1.07 15.44 -9.63
C ALA A 184 -2.59 15.66 -9.59
N ARG A 185 -3.39 14.70 -10.11
CA ARG A 185 -4.86 14.71 -10.01
C ARG A 185 -5.37 14.55 -8.59
N PHE A 186 -4.60 13.94 -7.69
CA PHE A 186 -4.99 13.71 -6.29
C PHE A 186 -4.99 14.97 -5.43
N GLY A 187 -4.52 16.09 -5.96
CA GLY A 187 -4.50 17.36 -5.27
C GLY A 187 -3.09 17.85 -4.95
N LYS A 188 -2.89 18.39 -3.75
CA LYS A 188 -1.62 18.98 -3.33
C LYS A 188 -0.64 17.91 -2.85
N GLU A 189 0.57 17.85 -3.42
CA GLU A 189 1.68 17.06 -2.86
C GLU A 189 2.10 17.64 -1.51
N ILE A 190 2.02 16.85 -0.46
CA ILE A 190 2.40 17.21 0.91
C ILE A 190 3.80 16.71 1.21
N ILE A 191 4.10 15.45 0.82
CA ILE A 191 5.39 14.81 1.00
C ILE A 191 5.74 14.07 -0.29
N TYR A 192 6.98 14.21 -0.72
CA TYR A 192 7.68 13.27 -1.57
C TYR A 192 9.03 12.97 -0.94
N LEU A 193 9.35 11.69 -0.81
CA LEU A 193 10.65 11.24 -0.33
C LEU A 193 11.03 9.90 -0.96
N GLU A 194 12.32 9.62 -0.95
CA GLU A 194 12.89 8.34 -1.32
C GLU A 194 13.62 7.76 -0.12
N PHE A 195 13.47 6.46 0.12
CA PHE A 195 14.05 5.78 1.27
C PHE A 195 14.38 4.32 0.93
N GLU A 196 15.30 3.73 1.68
CA GLU A 196 15.71 2.35 1.52
C GLU A 196 15.35 1.55 2.77
N TYR A 197 14.68 0.43 2.60
CA TYR A 197 14.47 -0.49 3.72
C TYR A 197 15.77 -1.25 4.05
N PRO A 198 16.02 -1.58 5.33
CA PRO A 198 17.25 -2.30 5.72
C PRO A 198 17.40 -3.70 5.07
N TRP A 199 16.33 -4.24 4.52
CA TRP A 199 16.27 -5.57 3.91
C TRP A 199 16.05 -5.57 2.39
N GLN A 200 15.98 -4.40 1.77
CA GLN A 200 15.69 -4.27 0.33
C GLN A 200 16.63 -3.25 -0.31
N GLU A 201 17.35 -3.66 -1.32
CA GLU A 201 18.13 -2.74 -2.14
C GLU A 201 17.24 -1.85 -3.00
N GLY A 202 17.65 -0.60 -3.17
CA GLY A 202 16.98 0.39 -4.01
C GLY A 202 16.05 1.32 -3.25
N MET A 203 15.93 2.54 -3.78
CA MET A 203 15.17 3.62 -3.17
C MET A 203 13.67 3.46 -3.44
N ASN A 204 12.90 3.08 -2.44
CA ASN A 204 11.44 3.16 -2.45
C ASN A 204 11.00 4.61 -2.55
N ARG A 205 9.86 4.85 -3.18
CA ARG A 205 9.32 6.19 -3.41
C ARG A 205 8.01 6.35 -2.66
N LEU A 206 7.95 7.33 -1.79
CA LEU A 206 6.73 7.64 -1.02
C LEU A 206 6.18 9.00 -1.43
N PHE A 207 4.89 9.02 -1.65
CA PHE A 207 4.11 10.20 -1.99
C PHE A 207 2.94 10.34 -1.02
N VAL A 208 2.76 11.53 -0.45
CA VAL A 208 1.56 11.88 0.31
C VAL A 208 0.89 13.07 -0.37
N TYR A 209 -0.39 12.92 -0.72
CA TYR A 209 -1.20 13.97 -1.33
C TYR A 209 -2.41 14.28 -0.45
N GLN A 210 -2.90 15.52 -0.56
CA GLN A 210 -4.19 15.93 0.00
C GLN A 210 -5.11 16.36 -1.14
N SER A 211 -6.28 15.69 -1.24
CA SER A 211 -7.30 16.01 -2.24
C SER A 211 -8.04 17.30 -1.94
#